data_8e2635c3236095e33b04e9bd92d52c9c
#
_entry.id   8e2635c3236095e33b04e9bd92d52c9c
#
_cell.length_a   1.000
_cell.length_b   1.000
_cell.length_c   1.000
_cell.angle_alpha   90.00
_cell.angle_beta   90.00
_cell.angle_gamma   90.00
#
_symmetry.space_group_name_H-M   'P 1'
#
loop_
_entity.id
_entity.type
_entity.pdbx_description
1 polymer ?
#
loop_
_entity_poly.entity_id
_entity_poly.type
_entity_poly.pdbx_seq_one_letter_code
_entity_poly.pdbx_strand_id
1 'polypeptide(L)'
;MSYFTTPIGYVFMAIFLAVNGGLFSIFTLQAGSESDVGGYFMTLIFALMIVIPLLTMKSFSEEKKQRTEQLLMTSPISLGGMVFGKFLAAYAVFAGTFLVGCLNFVALAKFGPVKTIYDEVTRRPLKEVSDYNMAPVIGSVIAVLLIGAAFVAIGIFVSSLTENQFISAIGTIALMGSFLVLGFLNAYIPFAWLREALSWLSIYSRFGNFTAGIFDFDAILYYTSISFIFLFLTVRIYEKRRWA
;
A
#
# COMPACT_ATOMS: atom_id res chain seq x y z
N MET A 1 19.27 10.02 1.51
CA MET A 1 18.62 10.64 0.34
C MET A 1 17.35 11.33 0.78
N SER A 2 17.19 12.58 0.41
CA SER A 2 15.95 13.32 0.66
C SER A 2 15.05 13.18 -0.57
N TYR A 3 13.93 12.47 -0.46
CA TYR A 3 12.94 12.32 -1.53
C TYR A 3 12.40 13.66 -2.04
N PHE A 4 12.51 14.71 -1.22
CA PHE A 4 12.09 16.08 -1.57
C PHE A 4 13.17 16.90 -2.29
N THR A 5 14.42 16.48 -2.28
CA THR A 5 15.51 17.13 -3.04
C THR A 5 15.71 16.51 -4.41
N THR A 6 15.16 15.31 -4.63
CA THR A 6 15.23 14.62 -5.93
C THR A 6 13.87 14.69 -6.64
N PRO A 7 13.83 14.79 -7.98
CA PRO A 7 12.58 14.86 -8.73
C PRO A 7 11.71 13.59 -8.58
N ILE A 8 12.27 12.49 -8.10
CA ILE A 8 11.57 11.18 -7.98
C ILE A 8 10.39 11.25 -7.02
N GLY A 9 10.53 11.91 -5.88
CA GLY A 9 9.44 12.07 -4.94
C GLY A 9 8.26 12.84 -5.52
N TYR A 10 8.56 13.91 -6.25
CA TYR A 10 7.52 14.70 -6.93
C TYR A 10 6.85 13.93 -8.07
N VAL A 11 7.62 13.19 -8.86
CA VAL A 11 7.08 12.34 -9.93
C VAL A 11 6.18 11.25 -9.34
N PHE A 12 6.62 10.60 -8.25
CA PHE A 12 5.79 9.63 -7.53
C PHE A 12 4.47 10.27 -7.06
N MET A 13 4.54 11.42 -6.38
CA MET A 13 3.34 12.11 -5.89
C MET A 13 2.39 12.47 -7.03
N ALA A 14 2.90 12.99 -8.14
CA ALA A 14 2.09 13.36 -9.30
C ALA A 14 1.40 12.14 -9.93
N ILE A 15 2.13 11.06 -10.19
CA ILE A 15 1.57 9.82 -10.75
C ILE A 15 0.55 9.22 -9.78
N PHE A 16 0.89 9.13 -8.50
CA PHE A 16 0.03 8.53 -7.51
C PHE A 16 -1.29 9.30 -7.35
N LEU A 17 -1.24 10.65 -7.25
CA LEU A 17 -2.44 11.47 -7.14
C LEU A 17 -3.28 11.44 -8.42
N ALA A 18 -2.65 11.37 -9.60
CA ALA A 18 -3.38 11.20 -10.86
C ALA A 18 -4.12 9.85 -10.92
N VAL A 19 -3.45 8.75 -10.53
CA VAL A 19 -4.07 7.43 -10.46
C VAL A 19 -5.20 7.39 -9.41
N ASN A 20 -4.93 7.92 -8.22
CA ASN A 20 -5.89 7.99 -7.13
C ASN A 20 -7.14 8.80 -7.54
N GLY A 21 -6.97 10.00 -8.11
CA GLY A 21 -8.07 10.84 -8.58
C GLY A 21 -8.84 10.22 -9.73
N GLY A 22 -8.15 9.55 -10.66
CA GLY A 22 -8.78 8.82 -11.76
C GLY A 22 -9.64 7.66 -11.27
N LEU A 23 -9.12 6.84 -10.36
CA LEU A 23 -9.87 5.75 -9.75
C LEU A 23 -11.07 6.28 -8.95
N PHE A 24 -10.87 7.35 -8.18
CA PHE A 24 -11.96 7.98 -7.44
C PHE A 24 -13.08 8.45 -8.38
N SER A 25 -12.74 9.08 -9.52
CA SER A 25 -13.70 9.49 -10.52
C SER A 25 -14.50 8.32 -11.10
N ILE A 26 -13.84 7.21 -11.42
CA ILE A 26 -14.47 6.04 -12.03
C ILE A 26 -15.39 5.32 -11.04
N PHE A 27 -14.91 5.02 -9.84
CA PHE A 27 -15.63 4.18 -8.89
C PHE A 27 -16.63 4.94 -8.02
N THR A 28 -16.45 6.25 -7.87
CA THR A 28 -17.26 7.04 -6.94
C THR A 28 -18.15 8.05 -7.62
N LEU A 29 -17.65 8.73 -8.68
CA LEU A 29 -18.42 9.78 -9.36
C LEU A 29 -19.22 9.25 -10.55
N GLN A 30 -18.74 8.21 -11.24
CA GLN A 30 -19.40 7.65 -12.43
C GLN A 30 -20.31 6.46 -12.12
N ALA A 31 -20.19 5.84 -10.96
CA ALA A 31 -20.95 4.65 -10.58
C ALA A 31 -22.44 4.88 -10.32
N GLY A 32 -23.00 6.06 -10.61
CA GLY A 32 -24.42 6.36 -10.46
C GLY A 32 -24.84 6.57 -9.01
N SER A 33 -25.89 5.86 -8.56
CA SER A 33 -26.50 6.06 -7.24
C SER A 33 -25.74 5.40 -6.07
N GLU A 34 -24.81 4.49 -6.35
CA GLU A 34 -24.05 3.76 -5.33
C GLU A 34 -22.55 3.89 -5.60
N SER A 35 -21.82 4.49 -4.65
CA SER A 35 -20.37 4.57 -4.71
C SER A 35 -19.75 3.22 -4.31
N ASP A 36 -18.99 2.59 -5.20
CA ASP A 36 -18.26 1.36 -4.91
C ASP A 36 -16.90 1.66 -4.25
N VAL A 37 -16.96 1.92 -2.95
CA VAL A 37 -15.77 2.16 -2.11
C VAL A 37 -14.85 0.93 -2.08
N GLY A 38 -15.43 -0.28 -2.04
CA GLY A 38 -14.68 -1.53 -2.01
C GLY A 38 -13.87 -1.72 -3.29
N GLY A 39 -14.50 -1.56 -4.45
CA GLY A 39 -13.87 -1.64 -5.76
C GLY A 39 -12.77 -0.61 -5.96
N TYR A 40 -12.97 0.62 -5.47
CA TYR A 40 -11.94 1.66 -5.49
C TYR A 40 -10.68 1.23 -4.74
N PHE A 41 -10.78 0.84 -3.47
CA PHE A 41 -9.62 0.46 -2.66
C PHE A 41 -8.96 -0.84 -3.15
N MET A 42 -9.74 -1.80 -3.64
CA MET A 42 -9.24 -3.01 -4.28
C MET A 42 -8.37 -2.67 -5.48
N THR A 43 -8.87 -1.85 -6.39
CA THR A 43 -8.15 -1.44 -7.60
C THR A 43 -6.93 -0.60 -7.25
N LEU A 44 -7.02 0.22 -6.20
CA LEU A 44 -5.89 1.00 -5.70
C LEU A 44 -4.73 0.11 -5.23
N ILE A 45 -5.00 -1.03 -4.57
CA ILE A 45 -3.95 -1.98 -4.15
C ILE A 45 -3.19 -2.52 -5.37
N PHE A 46 -3.88 -2.83 -6.47
CA PHE A 46 -3.21 -3.23 -7.72
C PHE A 46 -2.40 -2.08 -8.34
N ALA A 47 -2.90 -0.85 -8.29
CA ALA A 47 -2.16 0.31 -8.74
C ALA A 47 -0.89 0.54 -7.90
N LEU A 48 -0.96 0.35 -6.58
CA LEU A 48 0.18 0.45 -5.67
C LEU A 48 1.30 -0.53 -6.03
N MET A 49 0.98 -1.72 -6.53
CA MET A 49 1.96 -2.70 -6.99
C MET A 49 2.87 -2.14 -8.11
N ILE A 50 2.37 -1.21 -8.91
CA ILE A 50 3.13 -0.56 -9.98
C ILE A 50 3.81 0.72 -9.48
N VAL A 51 3.12 1.49 -8.64
CA VAL A 51 3.58 2.83 -8.25
C VAL A 51 4.61 2.79 -7.12
N ILE A 52 4.48 1.88 -6.14
CA ILE A 52 5.45 1.78 -5.03
C ILE A 52 6.87 1.39 -5.51
N PRO A 53 7.08 0.48 -6.48
CA PRO A 53 8.39 0.20 -7.04
C PRO A 53 9.11 1.43 -7.58
N LEU A 54 8.40 2.40 -8.17
CA LEU A 54 9.00 3.67 -8.63
C LEU A 54 9.62 4.47 -7.48
N LEU A 55 9.01 4.41 -6.28
CA LEU A 55 9.50 5.07 -5.08
C LEU A 55 10.72 4.35 -4.48
N THR A 56 10.68 3.00 -4.48
CA THR A 56 11.66 2.19 -3.74
C THR A 56 12.84 1.71 -4.58
N MET A 57 12.71 1.67 -5.92
CA MET A 57 13.73 1.11 -6.82
C MET A 57 15.12 1.75 -6.67
N LYS A 58 15.19 3.04 -6.31
CA LYS A 58 16.44 3.77 -6.15
C LYS A 58 16.99 3.76 -4.73
N SER A 59 16.25 3.22 -3.77
CA SER A 59 16.59 3.35 -2.34
C SER A 59 17.99 2.81 -1.99
N PHE A 60 18.37 1.66 -2.55
CA PHE A 60 19.67 1.04 -2.36
C PHE A 60 20.40 0.76 -3.68
N SER A 61 19.70 0.47 -4.78
CA SER A 61 20.32 0.13 -6.04
C SER A 61 21.18 1.27 -6.62
N GLU A 62 20.80 2.51 -6.39
CA GLU A 62 21.55 3.69 -6.83
C GLU A 62 22.86 3.85 -6.06
N GLU A 63 22.87 3.64 -4.75
CA GLU A 63 24.06 3.71 -3.91
C GLU A 63 25.07 2.60 -4.27
N LYS A 64 24.56 1.41 -4.61
CA LYS A 64 25.40 0.33 -5.13
C LYS A 64 26.03 0.68 -6.47
N LYS A 65 25.22 1.17 -7.42
CA LYS A 65 25.68 1.57 -8.74
C LYS A 65 26.74 2.67 -8.67
N GLN A 66 26.60 3.60 -7.73
CA GLN A 66 27.53 4.70 -7.51
C GLN A 66 28.74 4.31 -6.62
N ARG A 67 28.79 3.08 -6.11
CA ARG A 67 29.79 2.60 -5.15
C ARG A 67 29.88 3.42 -3.86
N THR A 68 28.84 4.18 -3.53
CA THR A 68 28.75 4.96 -2.28
C THR A 68 28.32 4.10 -1.09
N GLU A 69 27.96 2.85 -1.32
CA GLU A 69 27.60 1.85 -0.27
C GLU A 69 28.75 1.68 0.74
N GLN A 70 30.01 1.74 0.30
CA GLN A 70 31.18 1.62 1.19
C GLN A 70 31.26 2.74 2.22
N LEU A 71 30.90 3.97 1.84
CA LEU A 71 30.85 5.12 2.76
C LEU A 71 29.76 4.95 3.82
N LEU A 72 28.65 4.30 3.46
CA LEU A 72 27.58 4.00 4.40
C LEU A 72 27.96 2.90 5.40
N MET A 73 28.73 1.91 4.96
CA MET A 73 29.20 0.80 5.81
C MET A 73 30.28 1.24 6.81
N THR A 74 31.05 2.27 6.49
CA THR A 74 32.09 2.85 7.38
C THR A 74 31.55 3.92 8.31
N SER A 75 30.30 4.36 8.11
CA SER A 75 29.63 5.34 8.96
C SER A 75 29.36 4.74 10.35
N PRO A 76 29.41 5.54 11.43
CA PRO A 76 29.11 5.11 12.80
C PRO A 76 27.64 4.78 13.04
N ILE A 77 26.80 4.84 12.01
CA ILE A 77 25.35 4.54 12.09
C ILE A 77 25.15 3.02 12.08
N SER A 78 24.21 2.52 12.90
CA SER A 78 23.81 1.12 12.86
C SER A 78 23.14 0.76 11.53
N LEU A 79 23.44 -0.40 10.98
CA LEU A 79 22.84 -0.88 9.71
C LEU A 79 21.31 -0.94 9.80
N GLY A 80 20.77 -1.37 10.95
CA GLY A 80 19.33 -1.35 11.20
C GLY A 80 18.75 0.05 11.16
N GLY A 81 19.42 1.04 11.78
CA GLY A 81 18.99 2.45 11.74
C GLY A 81 18.98 3.02 10.32
N MET A 82 19.95 2.66 9.48
CA MET A 82 20.01 3.06 8.09
C MET A 82 18.84 2.48 7.27
N VAL A 83 18.58 1.18 7.39
CA VAL A 83 17.47 0.51 6.66
C VAL A 83 16.12 1.06 7.12
N PHE A 84 15.94 1.19 8.44
CA PHE A 84 14.69 1.71 8.99
C PHE A 84 14.46 3.18 8.64
N GLY A 85 15.52 4.00 8.62
CA GLY A 85 15.44 5.40 8.20
C GLY A 85 15.01 5.55 6.74
N LYS A 86 15.53 4.70 5.83
CA LYS A 86 15.11 4.69 4.42
C LYS A 86 13.68 4.21 4.27
N PHE A 87 13.29 3.19 5.04
CA PHE A 87 11.91 2.71 5.06
C PHE A 87 10.95 3.81 5.52
N LEU A 88 11.24 4.47 6.64
CA LEU A 88 10.39 5.56 7.15
C LEU A 88 10.28 6.72 6.16
N ALA A 89 11.38 7.08 5.50
CA ALA A 89 11.36 8.16 4.51
C ALA A 89 10.47 7.81 3.30
N ALA A 90 10.60 6.60 2.75
CA ALA A 90 9.76 6.15 1.65
C ALA A 90 8.30 6.00 2.07
N TYR A 91 8.06 5.40 3.24
CA TYR A 91 6.73 5.22 3.78
C TYR A 91 6.03 6.54 4.08
N ALA A 92 6.75 7.54 4.62
CA ALA A 92 6.20 8.87 4.88
C ALA A 92 5.75 9.57 3.60
N VAL A 93 6.52 9.46 2.50
CA VAL A 93 6.12 10.00 1.20
C VAL A 93 4.86 9.30 0.69
N PHE A 94 4.82 7.97 0.75
CA PHE A 94 3.64 7.20 0.36
C PHE A 94 2.42 7.56 1.21
N ALA A 95 2.53 7.46 2.54
CA ALA A 95 1.42 7.68 3.46
C ALA A 95 0.90 9.12 3.37
N GLY A 96 1.80 10.11 3.30
CA GLY A 96 1.41 11.52 3.14
C GLY A 96 0.65 11.76 1.84
N THR A 97 1.15 11.23 0.72
CA THR A 97 0.48 11.37 -0.59
C THR A 97 -0.87 10.66 -0.62
N PHE A 98 -0.94 9.45 -0.03
CA PHE A 98 -2.17 8.68 0.05
C PHE A 98 -3.22 9.38 0.91
N LEU A 99 -2.84 9.92 2.08
CA LEU A 99 -3.76 10.66 2.95
C LEU A 99 -4.29 11.93 2.27
N VAL A 100 -3.46 12.63 1.50
CA VAL A 100 -3.93 13.75 0.66
C VAL A 100 -4.96 13.28 -0.35
N GLY A 101 -4.75 12.14 -1.01
CA GLY A 101 -5.74 11.53 -1.90
C GLY A 101 -7.05 11.16 -1.21
N CYS A 102 -6.99 10.73 0.05
CA CYS A 102 -8.18 10.39 0.84
C CYS A 102 -9.05 11.61 1.22
N LEU A 103 -8.56 12.84 1.07
CA LEU A 103 -9.37 14.05 1.27
C LEU A 103 -10.59 14.10 0.33
N ASN A 104 -10.53 13.43 -0.82
CA ASN A 104 -11.65 13.29 -1.73
C ASN A 104 -12.86 12.62 -1.06
N PHE A 105 -12.64 11.65 -0.18
CA PHE A 105 -13.73 11.00 0.57
C PHE A 105 -14.34 11.91 1.64
N VAL A 106 -13.55 12.81 2.23
CA VAL A 106 -14.07 13.82 3.16
C VAL A 106 -14.96 14.82 2.43
N ALA A 107 -14.57 15.23 1.22
CA ALA A 107 -15.40 16.05 0.37
C ALA A 107 -16.69 15.34 -0.02
N LEU A 108 -16.63 14.06 -0.39
CA LEU A 108 -17.79 13.25 -0.71
C LEU A 108 -18.76 13.10 0.49
N ALA A 109 -18.23 12.92 1.70
CA ALA A 109 -19.06 12.82 2.90
C ALA A 109 -19.80 14.13 3.25
N LYS A 110 -19.21 15.31 2.88
CA LYS A 110 -19.83 16.61 3.14
C LYS A 110 -20.78 17.07 2.03
N PHE A 111 -20.46 16.75 0.78
CA PHE A 111 -21.14 17.26 -0.41
C PHE A 111 -21.83 16.17 -1.23
N GLY A 112 -21.73 14.90 -0.78
CA GLY A 112 -22.32 13.76 -1.46
C GLY A 112 -23.84 13.74 -1.36
N PRO A 113 -24.49 12.81 -2.08
CA PRO A 113 -25.93 12.67 -2.10
C PRO A 113 -26.48 12.40 -0.70
N VAL A 114 -27.56 13.10 -0.37
CA VAL A 114 -28.25 12.97 0.90
C VAL A 114 -29.54 12.16 0.63
N LYS A 115 -29.73 11.04 1.31
CA LYS A 115 -31.00 10.31 1.32
C LYS A 115 -31.93 10.94 2.35
N THR A 116 -33.07 11.38 1.90
CA THR A 116 -34.14 11.82 2.80
C THR A 116 -34.89 10.58 3.26
N ILE A 117 -34.82 10.28 4.56
CA ILE A 117 -35.65 9.23 5.17
C ILE A 117 -37.06 9.78 5.33
N TYR A 118 -38.01 9.13 4.69
CA TYR A 118 -39.43 9.43 4.83
C TYR A 118 -40.08 8.54 5.90
N ASP A 119 -40.97 9.10 6.70
CA ASP A 119 -41.81 8.30 7.57
C ASP A 119 -42.73 7.41 6.70
N GLU A 120 -42.75 6.11 6.97
CA GLU A 120 -43.53 5.13 6.20
C GLU A 120 -45.03 5.41 6.21
N VAL A 121 -45.55 6.06 7.29
CA VAL A 121 -46.96 6.33 7.50
C VAL A 121 -47.38 7.69 6.97
N THR A 122 -46.60 8.73 7.28
CA THR A 122 -46.96 10.14 6.99
C THR A 122 -46.31 10.68 5.71
N ARG A 123 -45.36 9.95 5.10
CA ARG A 123 -44.52 10.41 3.96
C ARG A 123 -43.85 11.76 4.19
N ARG A 124 -43.68 12.17 5.45
CA ARG A 124 -42.94 13.39 5.78
C ARG A 124 -41.47 13.12 5.86
N PRO A 125 -40.58 14.04 5.38
CA PRO A 125 -39.18 13.92 5.56
C PRO A 125 -38.81 13.99 7.03
N LEU A 126 -38.27 12.91 7.60
CA LEU A 126 -37.87 12.82 9.00
C LEU A 126 -36.49 13.37 9.23
N LYS A 127 -35.56 13.02 8.36
CA LYS A 127 -34.14 13.42 8.50
C LYS A 127 -33.44 13.28 7.17
N GLU A 128 -32.63 14.26 6.85
CA GLU A 128 -31.61 14.14 5.81
C GLU A 128 -30.38 13.44 6.42
N VAL A 129 -30.08 12.23 5.97
CA VAL A 129 -28.91 11.48 6.40
C VAL A 129 -28.00 11.33 5.20
N SER A 130 -26.72 11.62 5.39
CA SER A 130 -25.72 11.28 4.39
C SER A 130 -25.77 9.77 4.14
N ASP A 131 -26.04 9.37 2.90
CA ASP A 131 -26.09 7.94 2.52
C ASP A 131 -24.71 7.29 2.55
N TYR A 132 -23.70 8.05 2.92
CA TYR A 132 -22.32 7.65 2.85
C TYR A 132 -21.81 7.11 4.20
N ASN A 133 -21.59 5.79 4.25
CA ASN A 133 -21.03 5.15 5.43
C ASN A 133 -19.51 5.31 5.44
N MET A 134 -18.96 6.02 6.43
CA MET A 134 -17.52 6.26 6.57
C MET A 134 -16.76 5.09 7.19
N ALA A 135 -17.42 4.12 7.81
CA ALA A 135 -16.75 2.99 8.46
C ALA A 135 -15.93 2.13 7.47
N PRO A 136 -16.46 1.72 6.30
CA PRO A 136 -15.68 1.03 5.27
C PRO A 136 -14.50 1.84 4.75
N VAL A 137 -14.65 3.17 4.64
CA VAL A 137 -13.57 4.05 4.18
C VAL A 137 -12.43 4.06 5.18
N ILE A 138 -12.72 4.28 6.46
CA ILE A 138 -11.71 4.33 7.54
C ILE A 138 -10.98 2.98 7.63
N GLY A 139 -11.73 1.87 7.62
CA GLY A 139 -11.15 0.53 7.62
C GLY A 139 -10.20 0.31 6.44
N SER A 140 -10.67 0.64 5.23
CA SER A 140 -9.87 0.50 4.00
C SER A 140 -8.64 1.40 3.99
N VAL A 141 -8.72 2.64 4.49
CA VAL A 141 -7.58 3.55 4.60
C VAL A 141 -6.50 2.95 5.51
N ILE A 142 -6.88 2.41 6.65
CA ILE A 142 -5.93 1.77 7.58
C ILE A 142 -5.31 0.53 6.92
N ALA A 143 -6.10 -0.30 6.26
CA ALA A 143 -5.61 -1.47 5.57
C ALA A 143 -4.61 -1.12 4.46
N VAL A 144 -4.91 -0.10 3.63
CA VAL A 144 -4.01 0.36 2.56
C VAL A 144 -2.71 0.94 3.12
N LEU A 145 -2.74 1.65 4.25
CA LEU A 145 -1.52 2.10 4.92
C LEU A 145 -0.65 0.92 5.39
N LEU A 146 -1.26 -0.12 5.94
CA LEU A 146 -0.54 -1.33 6.38
C LEU A 146 0.02 -2.13 5.19
N ILE A 147 -0.77 -2.33 4.14
CA ILE A 147 -0.33 -2.98 2.90
C ILE A 147 0.78 -2.18 2.24
N GLY A 148 0.66 -0.85 2.20
CA GLY A 148 1.69 0.03 1.67
C GLY A 148 3.00 -0.05 2.45
N ALA A 149 2.94 -0.21 3.78
CA ALA A 149 4.13 -0.45 4.60
C ALA A 149 4.81 -1.77 4.19
N ALA A 150 4.04 -2.86 4.01
CA ALA A 150 4.56 -4.14 3.55
C ALA A 150 5.18 -4.02 2.14
N PHE A 151 4.51 -3.33 1.23
CA PHE A 151 4.99 -3.12 -0.14
C PHE A 151 6.27 -2.27 -0.19
N VAL A 152 6.36 -1.21 0.59
CA VAL A 152 7.58 -0.40 0.71
C VAL A 152 8.72 -1.25 1.29
N ALA A 153 8.48 -2.08 2.30
CA ALA A 153 9.49 -2.97 2.88
C ALA A 153 10.00 -4.00 1.85
N ILE A 154 9.09 -4.62 1.08
CA ILE A 154 9.43 -5.53 -0.03
C ILE A 154 10.27 -4.80 -1.09
N GLY A 155 9.88 -3.60 -1.49
CA GLY A 155 10.61 -2.83 -2.49
C GLY A 155 12.01 -2.44 -2.05
N ILE A 156 12.20 -2.06 -0.79
CA ILE A 156 13.51 -1.79 -0.19
C ILE A 156 14.37 -3.06 -0.16
N PHE A 157 13.79 -4.20 0.19
CA PHE A 157 14.48 -5.49 0.18
C PHE A 157 14.98 -5.82 -1.22
N VAL A 158 14.13 -5.79 -2.24
CA VAL A 158 14.53 -6.08 -3.63
C VAL A 158 15.58 -5.08 -4.13
N SER A 159 15.41 -3.78 -3.80
CA SER A 159 16.41 -2.76 -4.13
C SER A 159 17.77 -3.03 -3.48
N SER A 160 17.80 -3.71 -2.33
CA SER A 160 19.04 -4.12 -1.68
C SER A 160 19.75 -5.28 -2.36
N LEU A 161 19.09 -6.07 -3.20
CA LEU A 161 19.66 -7.23 -3.87
C LEU A 161 20.38 -6.87 -5.18
N THR A 162 19.98 -5.82 -5.87
CA THR A 162 20.45 -5.49 -7.23
C THR A 162 21.01 -4.07 -7.32
N GLU A 163 21.92 -3.87 -8.27
CA GLU A 163 22.49 -2.55 -8.63
C GLU A 163 21.70 -1.85 -9.73
N ASN A 164 20.86 -2.61 -10.45
CA ASN A 164 20.06 -2.08 -11.54
C ASN A 164 18.67 -1.69 -11.06
N GLN A 165 18.32 -0.40 -11.23
CA GLN A 165 17.04 0.16 -10.80
C GLN A 165 15.84 -0.51 -11.51
N PHE A 166 15.96 -0.82 -12.81
CA PHE A 166 14.88 -1.49 -13.56
C PHE A 166 14.66 -2.93 -13.09
N ILE A 167 15.74 -3.67 -12.85
CA ILE A 167 15.65 -5.03 -12.30
C ILE A 167 15.04 -4.98 -10.89
N SER A 168 15.38 -3.98 -10.09
CA SER A 168 14.76 -3.75 -8.79
C SER A 168 13.24 -3.51 -8.90
N ALA A 169 12.82 -2.65 -9.83
CA ALA A 169 11.40 -2.37 -10.02
C ALA A 169 10.63 -3.62 -10.48
N ILE A 170 11.11 -4.33 -11.50
CA ILE A 170 10.48 -5.54 -12.03
C ILE A 170 10.45 -6.64 -10.95
N GLY A 171 11.55 -6.85 -10.23
CA GLY A 171 11.61 -7.83 -9.14
C GLY A 171 10.63 -7.50 -8.00
N THR A 172 10.47 -6.22 -7.68
CA THR A 172 9.51 -5.75 -6.69
C THR A 172 8.08 -6.02 -7.15
N ILE A 173 7.74 -5.68 -8.40
CA ILE A 173 6.42 -5.97 -8.99
C ILE A 173 6.15 -7.49 -8.97
N ALA A 174 7.12 -8.30 -9.38
CA ALA A 174 6.97 -9.75 -9.41
C ALA A 174 6.75 -10.33 -8.00
N LEU A 175 7.51 -9.87 -7.00
CA LEU A 175 7.38 -10.34 -5.63
C LEU A 175 6.06 -9.89 -4.99
N MET A 176 5.66 -8.63 -5.15
CA MET A 176 4.35 -8.13 -4.69
C MET A 176 3.21 -8.84 -5.41
N GLY A 177 3.33 -8.99 -6.73
CA GLY A 177 2.34 -9.68 -7.56
C GLY A 177 2.14 -11.13 -7.13
N SER A 178 3.21 -11.84 -6.73
CA SER A 178 3.08 -13.19 -6.22
C SER A 178 2.19 -13.26 -4.97
N PHE A 179 2.36 -12.35 -4.02
CA PHE A 179 1.52 -12.28 -2.82
C PHE A 179 0.05 -11.95 -3.12
N LEU A 180 -0.21 -11.14 -4.16
CA LEU A 180 -1.58 -10.82 -4.59
C LEU A 180 -2.22 -12.01 -5.34
N VAL A 181 -1.48 -12.61 -6.29
CA VAL A 181 -1.97 -13.71 -7.13
C VAL A 181 -2.28 -14.95 -6.32
N LEU A 182 -1.56 -15.22 -5.21
CA LEU A 182 -1.84 -16.33 -4.32
C LEU A 182 -3.30 -16.36 -3.84
N GLY A 183 -3.93 -15.18 -3.65
CA GLY A 183 -5.34 -15.09 -3.29
C GLY A 183 -6.29 -15.56 -4.39
N PHE A 184 -5.96 -15.32 -5.64
CA PHE A 184 -6.78 -15.74 -6.78
C PHE A 184 -6.59 -17.22 -7.12
N LEU A 185 -5.39 -17.77 -6.94
CA LEU A 185 -5.11 -19.18 -7.18
C LEU A 185 -5.89 -20.10 -6.24
N ASN A 186 -6.31 -19.60 -5.10
CA ASN A 186 -7.06 -20.36 -4.11
C ASN A 186 -8.33 -21.04 -4.67
N ALA A 187 -8.98 -20.40 -5.65
CA ALA A 187 -10.19 -20.92 -6.30
C ALA A 187 -9.93 -22.16 -7.19
N TYR A 188 -8.69 -22.35 -7.65
CA TYR A 188 -8.31 -23.40 -8.60
C TYR A 188 -7.61 -24.60 -7.95
N ILE A 189 -7.29 -24.53 -6.66
CA ILE A 189 -6.52 -25.56 -5.97
C ILE A 189 -7.46 -26.58 -5.30
N PRO A 190 -7.36 -27.87 -5.67
CA PRO A 190 -8.24 -28.91 -5.13
C PRO A 190 -7.87 -29.35 -3.71
N PHE A 191 -6.61 -29.15 -3.26
CA PHE A 191 -6.12 -29.60 -1.96
C PHE A 191 -6.46 -28.59 -0.85
N ALA A 192 -7.26 -29.00 0.14
CA ALA A 192 -7.74 -28.15 1.23
C ALA A 192 -6.59 -27.53 2.05
N TRP A 193 -5.58 -28.34 2.43
CA TRP A 193 -4.44 -27.88 3.22
C TRP A 193 -3.58 -26.84 2.49
N LEU A 194 -3.40 -27.00 1.17
CA LEU A 194 -2.63 -26.07 0.35
C LEU A 194 -3.41 -24.76 0.14
N ARG A 195 -4.73 -24.86 -0.04
CA ARG A 195 -5.62 -23.70 -0.13
C ARG A 195 -5.57 -22.87 1.14
N GLU A 196 -5.60 -23.51 2.31
CA GLU A 196 -5.52 -22.81 3.59
C GLU A 196 -4.17 -22.12 3.78
N ALA A 197 -3.06 -22.80 3.48
CA ALA A 197 -1.72 -22.23 3.54
C ALA A 197 -1.56 -21.02 2.60
N LEU A 198 -2.08 -21.10 1.37
CA LEU A 198 -2.00 -20.01 0.40
C LEU A 198 -2.93 -18.85 0.74
N SER A 199 -4.11 -19.12 1.33
CA SER A 199 -4.98 -18.04 1.83
C SER A 199 -4.34 -17.27 2.98
N TRP A 200 -3.58 -17.98 3.81
CA TRP A 200 -2.79 -17.38 4.88
C TRP A 200 -1.71 -16.43 4.35
N LEU A 201 -1.10 -16.78 3.23
CA LEU A 201 -0.02 -15.98 2.61
C LEU A 201 -0.54 -14.84 1.72
N SER A 202 -1.83 -14.86 1.38
CA SER A 202 -2.42 -13.86 0.48
C SER A 202 -2.69 -12.55 1.19
N ILE A 203 -2.15 -11.46 0.63
CA ILE A 203 -2.46 -10.09 1.06
C ILE A 203 -3.92 -9.73 0.76
N TYR A 204 -4.43 -10.23 -0.37
CA TYR A 204 -5.77 -9.91 -0.87
C TYR A 204 -6.90 -10.49 -0.01
N SER A 205 -6.78 -11.73 0.44
CA SER A 205 -7.86 -12.42 1.18
C SER A 205 -8.22 -11.74 2.50
N ARG A 206 -7.27 -11.04 3.12
CA ARG A 206 -7.45 -10.35 4.41
C ARG A 206 -7.98 -8.92 4.26
N PHE A 207 -7.95 -8.36 3.07
CA PHE A 207 -8.43 -7.00 2.83
C PHE A 207 -9.95 -6.89 2.88
N GLY A 208 -10.69 -7.95 2.51
CA GLY A 208 -12.15 -7.95 2.45
C GLY A 208 -12.85 -7.55 3.76
N ASN A 209 -12.31 -7.92 4.92
CA ASN A 209 -12.88 -7.56 6.21
C ASN A 209 -12.84 -6.04 6.46
N PHE A 210 -11.78 -5.37 6.01
CA PHE A 210 -11.65 -3.92 6.17
C PHE A 210 -12.62 -3.15 5.27
N THR A 211 -12.94 -3.66 4.08
CA THR A 211 -13.96 -3.05 3.19
C THR A 211 -15.37 -3.17 3.76
N ALA A 212 -15.60 -4.17 4.62
CA ALA A 212 -16.84 -4.29 5.38
C ALA A 212 -16.87 -3.41 6.65
N GLY A 213 -15.79 -2.68 6.94
CA GLY A 213 -15.66 -1.87 8.16
C GLY A 213 -15.33 -2.68 9.42
N ILE A 214 -14.92 -3.94 9.26
CA ILE A 214 -14.56 -4.83 10.37
C ILE A 214 -13.06 -4.71 10.62
N PHE A 215 -12.67 -4.38 11.85
CA PHE A 215 -11.27 -4.34 12.28
C PHE A 215 -10.76 -5.76 12.53
N ASP A 216 -9.87 -6.24 11.67
CA ASP A 216 -9.25 -7.56 11.77
C ASP A 216 -7.81 -7.44 12.31
N PHE A 217 -7.62 -7.85 13.57
CA PHE A 217 -6.32 -7.84 14.24
C PHE A 217 -5.32 -8.80 13.59
N ASP A 218 -5.79 -9.94 13.06
CA ASP A 218 -4.93 -10.92 12.41
C ASP A 218 -4.31 -10.34 11.14
N ALA A 219 -5.07 -9.55 10.39
CA ALA A 219 -4.58 -8.86 9.22
C ALA A 219 -3.55 -7.76 9.57
N ILE A 220 -3.76 -7.01 10.66
CA ILE A 220 -2.81 -5.99 11.14
C ILE A 220 -1.47 -6.64 11.51
N LEU A 221 -1.52 -7.73 12.29
CA LEU A 221 -0.32 -8.49 12.67
C LEU A 221 0.38 -9.05 11.44
N TYR A 222 -0.37 -9.58 10.49
CA TYR A 222 0.16 -10.13 9.24
C TYR A 222 0.94 -9.09 8.42
N TYR A 223 0.34 -7.93 8.11
CA TYR A 223 1.01 -6.90 7.31
C TYR A 223 2.22 -6.31 8.02
N THR A 224 2.13 -6.12 9.34
CA THR A 224 3.25 -5.65 10.16
C THR A 224 4.38 -6.69 10.20
N SER A 225 4.05 -7.98 10.32
CA SER A 225 5.03 -9.07 10.31
C SER A 225 5.77 -9.17 8.97
N ILE A 226 5.05 -9.05 7.85
CA ILE A 226 5.69 -9.01 6.51
C ILE A 226 6.66 -7.84 6.44
N SER A 227 6.25 -6.65 6.84
CA SER A 227 7.10 -5.46 6.83
C SER A 227 8.37 -5.70 7.64
N PHE A 228 8.23 -6.24 8.85
CA PHE A 228 9.35 -6.54 9.74
C PHE A 228 10.30 -7.59 9.15
N ILE A 229 9.76 -8.68 8.59
CA ILE A 229 10.56 -9.75 7.98
C ILE A 229 11.43 -9.20 6.84
N PHE A 230 10.85 -8.45 5.91
CA PHE A 230 11.62 -7.93 4.77
C PHE A 230 12.63 -6.87 5.18
N LEU A 231 12.33 -6.03 6.17
CA LEU A 231 13.31 -5.10 6.73
C LEU A 231 14.45 -5.84 7.45
N PHE A 232 14.13 -6.86 8.23
CA PHE A 232 15.12 -7.70 8.88
C PHE A 232 16.04 -8.41 7.87
N LEU A 233 15.46 -9.00 6.82
CA LEU A 233 16.24 -9.62 5.73
C LEU A 233 17.16 -8.62 5.04
N THR A 234 16.68 -7.38 4.84
CA THR A 234 17.50 -6.30 4.28
C THR A 234 18.71 -6.01 5.17
N VAL A 235 18.52 -5.90 6.48
CA VAL A 235 19.62 -5.69 7.44
C VAL A 235 20.61 -6.84 7.38
N ARG A 236 20.13 -8.11 7.33
CA ARG A 236 21.01 -9.29 7.25
C ARG A 236 21.85 -9.34 5.98
N ILE A 237 21.32 -8.87 4.83
CA ILE A 237 22.10 -8.76 3.60
C ILE A 237 23.28 -7.80 3.80
N TYR A 238 23.04 -6.64 4.43
CA TYR A 238 24.09 -5.66 4.68
C TYR A 238 25.10 -6.12 5.74
N GLU A 239 24.66 -6.81 6.78
CA GLU A 239 25.55 -7.44 7.75
C GLU A 239 26.50 -8.43 7.09
N LYS A 240 25.95 -9.35 6.26
CA LYS A 240 26.79 -10.32 5.52
C LYS A 240 27.83 -9.64 4.64
N ARG A 241 27.47 -8.56 3.97
CA ARG A 241 28.41 -7.82 3.10
C ARG A 241 29.49 -7.06 3.86
N ARG A 242 29.20 -6.65 5.09
CA ARG A 242 30.19 -5.98 5.95
C ARG A 242 31.32 -6.91 6.38
N TRP A 243 31.05 -8.22 6.41
CA TRP A 243 31.99 -9.24 6.86
C TRP A 243 32.65 -10.01 5.68
N ALA A 244 32.20 -9.78 4.45
CA ALA A 244 32.76 -10.36 3.24
C ALA A 244 33.78 -9.40 2.55
#